data_add6539e6d9d284d6a40af8b743ad506
#
_entry.id   add6539e6d9d284d6a40af8b743ad506
#
_cell.length_a   1.000
_cell.length_b   1.000
_cell.length_c   1.000
_cell.angle_alpha   90.00
_cell.angle_beta   90.00
_cell.angle_gamma   90.00
#
_symmetry.space_group_name_H-M   'P 1'
#
loop_
_entity.id
_entity.type
_entity.pdbx_description
1 polymer ?
#
loop_
_entity_poly.entity_id
_entity_poly.type
_entity_poly.pdbx_seq_one_letter_code
_entity_poly.pdbx_strand_id
1 'polypeptide(L)'
;VLALPELYGRFNTTIEGVAWVVTAYNVAVAVAALALVFLVHRVDAARVLGAGLIVFLGASIACASAGSLSFLIGARCVQGVGAALLLAGSLPVLAALTGSSAKGAGLWTLAGTFGLALGPALGGVLTQAFDWRAIFIAQAPVAALGLLATVRAHPHAVVQEGWRPSLQRSLPANLCLGLLFGALVGALFLAVLLVITVWGYSPIGGAALVSSLPAAALAVRPLERRLPRAAAVWGGAALLAGGLIGLALLPSANAVLAVWALALCGAGLGLAVPLLSQAALDLHAGLARSGTFTVGVRHLGLVLALASIAPLLASEVPNTGDKALLKATAVLLDSPAGLDKKVPVALDLRGAFAKAREGETPDLSEPFNKHGARTDSALAETRDKLVGTIEATITRAFRPAFLLSAAFAALALAAAVLFRRRLLS
;
A
#
# COMPACT_ATOMS: atom_id res chain seq x y z
N VAL A 1 -5.34 -0.20 3.06
CA VAL A 1 -5.02 1.15 2.60
C VAL A 1 -6.31 1.91 2.26
N LEU A 2 -7.26 1.33 1.48
CA LEU A 2 -8.50 2.00 1.04
C LEU A 2 -9.42 2.49 2.18
N ALA A 3 -9.35 1.90 3.36
CA ALA A 3 -10.09 2.39 4.54
C ALA A 3 -9.41 3.59 5.25
N LEU A 4 -8.17 3.97 4.86
CA LEU A 4 -7.44 5.03 5.56
C LEU A 4 -8.14 6.38 5.53
N PRO A 5 -8.76 6.84 4.41
CA PRO A 5 -9.51 8.09 4.39
C PRO A 5 -10.70 8.09 5.36
N GLU A 6 -11.41 6.95 5.48
CA GLU A 6 -12.50 6.81 6.42
C GLU A 6 -12.02 6.82 7.88
N LEU A 7 -10.91 6.11 8.18
CA LEU A 7 -10.28 6.13 9.50
C LEU A 7 -9.77 7.52 9.88
N TYR A 8 -9.21 8.26 8.91
CA TYR A 8 -8.78 9.65 9.06
C TYR A 8 -9.94 10.52 9.54
N GLY A 9 -11.11 10.40 8.89
CA GLY A 9 -12.32 11.10 9.29
C GLY A 9 -12.90 10.62 10.62
N ARG A 10 -12.99 9.31 10.80
CA ARG A 10 -13.67 8.69 11.96
C ARG A 10 -12.99 8.99 13.28
N PHE A 11 -11.65 8.96 13.31
CA PHE A 11 -10.87 9.18 14.54
C PHE A 11 -10.35 10.60 14.69
N ASN A 12 -10.70 11.51 13.77
CA ASN A 12 -10.25 12.89 13.76
C ASN A 12 -8.74 13.03 14.05
N THR A 13 -7.95 12.28 13.28
CA THR A 13 -6.51 12.13 13.46
C THR A 13 -5.71 12.85 12.37
N THR A 14 -4.39 12.74 12.40
CA THR A 14 -3.47 13.28 11.38
C THR A 14 -3.14 12.22 10.32
N ILE A 15 -2.50 12.65 9.22
CA ILE A 15 -1.96 11.73 8.18
C ILE A 15 -1.00 10.72 8.81
N GLU A 16 -0.14 11.17 9.74
CA GLU A 16 0.77 10.29 10.47
C GLU A 16 0.02 9.31 11.36
N GLY A 17 -1.01 9.76 12.07
CA GLY A 17 -1.84 8.92 12.93
C GLY A 17 -2.49 7.76 12.15
N VAL A 18 -3.04 8.06 10.98
CA VAL A 18 -3.63 7.02 10.12
C VAL A 18 -2.57 6.12 9.50
N ALA A 19 -1.39 6.66 9.16
CA ALA A 19 -0.28 5.85 8.65
C ALA A 19 0.19 4.81 9.67
N TRP A 20 0.12 5.12 10.98
CA TRP A 20 0.44 4.17 12.05
C TRP A 20 -0.45 2.93 12.05
N VAL A 21 -1.70 3.00 11.59
CA VAL A 21 -2.57 1.82 11.46
C VAL A 21 -1.96 0.77 10.50
N VAL A 22 -1.28 1.22 9.44
CA VAL A 22 -0.58 0.35 8.50
C VAL A 22 0.82 0.02 8.99
N THR A 23 1.55 1.02 9.49
CA THR A 23 2.95 0.90 9.92
C THR A 23 3.09 -0.06 11.10
N ALA A 24 2.24 0.05 12.14
CA ALA A 24 2.30 -0.79 13.33
C ALA A 24 2.15 -2.29 13.00
N TYR A 25 1.21 -2.63 12.12
CA TYR A 25 1.07 -3.99 11.61
C TYR A 25 2.35 -4.46 10.93
N ASN A 26 2.92 -3.66 10.01
CA ASN A 26 4.12 -4.04 9.27
C ASN A 26 5.36 -4.13 10.16
N VAL A 27 5.49 -3.25 11.16
CA VAL A 27 6.56 -3.34 12.20
C VAL A 27 6.44 -4.66 12.95
N ALA A 28 5.23 -4.99 13.43
CA ALA A 28 5.01 -6.22 14.17
C ALA A 28 5.30 -7.47 13.30
N VAL A 29 4.88 -7.47 12.02
CA VAL A 29 5.23 -8.56 11.08
C VAL A 29 6.75 -8.64 10.89
N ALA A 30 7.42 -7.53 10.62
CA ALA A 30 8.87 -7.51 10.37
C ALA A 30 9.66 -8.04 11.57
N VAL A 31 9.39 -7.49 12.76
CA VAL A 31 10.07 -7.88 14.00
C VAL A 31 9.79 -9.35 14.34
N ALA A 32 8.53 -9.77 14.32
CA ALA A 32 8.16 -11.14 14.64
C ALA A 32 8.71 -12.14 13.60
N ALA A 33 8.65 -11.84 12.31
CA ALA A 33 9.21 -12.71 11.27
C ALA A 33 10.74 -12.83 11.39
N LEU A 34 11.46 -11.72 11.60
CA LEU A 34 12.93 -11.77 11.78
C LEU A 34 13.31 -12.53 13.05
N ALA A 35 12.56 -12.41 14.14
CA ALA A 35 12.76 -13.21 15.35
C ALA A 35 12.48 -14.70 15.10
N LEU A 36 11.42 -15.02 14.37
CA LEU A 36 11.03 -16.40 14.04
C LEU A 36 12.07 -17.11 13.15
N VAL A 37 12.91 -16.42 12.38
CA VAL A 37 13.98 -17.03 11.59
C VAL A 37 14.89 -17.93 12.46
N PHE A 38 15.09 -17.56 13.73
CA PHE A 38 15.92 -18.32 14.68
C PHE A 38 15.17 -19.46 15.38
N LEU A 39 13.84 -19.49 15.32
CA LEU A 39 13.00 -20.44 16.07
C LEU A 39 12.25 -21.42 15.15
N VAL A 40 11.91 -21.02 13.93
CA VAL A 40 11.00 -21.76 13.04
C VAL A 40 11.48 -23.16 12.68
N HIS A 41 12.80 -23.41 12.71
CA HIS A 41 13.38 -24.72 12.44
C HIS A 41 13.22 -25.73 13.62
N ARG A 42 12.81 -25.25 14.81
CA ARG A 42 12.64 -26.07 16.02
C ARG A 42 11.20 -26.44 16.30
N VAL A 43 10.25 -25.84 15.58
CA VAL A 43 8.83 -25.97 15.85
C VAL A 43 8.14 -26.55 14.62
N ASP A 44 7.14 -27.41 14.86
CA ASP A 44 6.30 -27.94 13.80
C ASP A 44 5.57 -26.82 13.02
N ALA A 45 5.71 -26.81 11.71
CA ALA A 45 5.19 -25.74 10.87
C ALA A 45 3.65 -25.63 10.91
N ALA A 46 2.94 -26.75 11.09
CA ALA A 46 1.49 -26.75 11.20
C ALA A 46 1.03 -26.12 12.51
N ARG A 47 1.78 -26.33 13.59
CA ARG A 47 1.51 -25.66 14.89
C ARG A 47 1.76 -24.16 14.80
N VAL A 48 2.84 -23.76 14.13
CA VAL A 48 3.14 -22.33 13.90
C VAL A 48 2.04 -21.68 13.06
N LEU A 49 1.60 -22.34 11.97
CA LEU A 49 0.50 -21.88 11.13
C LEU A 49 -0.81 -21.79 11.94
N GLY A 50 -1.16 -22.83 12.70
CA GLY A 50 -2.38 -22.85 13.52
C GLY A 50 -2.40 -21.75 14.58
N ALA A 51 -1.29 -21.57 15.32
CA ALA A 51 -1.16 -20.48 16.28
C ALA A 51 -1.28 -19.10 15.61
N GLY A 52 -0.65 -18.93 14.44
CA GLY A 52 -0.76 -17.71 13.65
C GLY A 52 -2.20 -17.40 13.22
N LEU A 53 -2.93 -18.42 12.76
CA LEU A 53 -4.33 -18.26 12.34
C LEU A 53 -5.24 -17.89 13.54
N ILE A 54 -5.04 -18.50 14.72
CA ILE A 54 -5.80 -18.17 15.93
C ILE A 54 -5.54 -16.73 16.37
N VAL A 55 -4.27 -16.32 16.44
CA VAL A 55 -3.89 -14.95 16.83
C VAL A 55 -4.42 -13.95 15.82
N PHE A 56 -4.28 -14.23 14.52
CA PHE A 56 -4.75 -13.36 13.45
C PHE A 56 -6.27 -13.22 13.45
N LEU A 57 -7.01 -14.30 13.66
CA LEU A 57 -8.47 -14.31 13.79
C LEU A 57 -8.93 -13.43 14.95
N GLY A 58 -8.41 -13.68 16.16
CA GLY A 58 -8.77 -12.91 17.35
C GLY A 58 -8.43 -11.42 17.22
N ALA A 59 -7.24 -11.12 16.68
CA ALA A 59 -6.82 -9.74 16.43
C ALA A 59 -7.65 -9.05 15.33
N SER A 60 -8.12 -9.78 14.31
CA SER A 60 -9.02 -9.22 13.30
C SER A 60 -10.36 -8.80 13.89
N ILE A 61 -10.92 -9.63 14.79
CA ILE A 61 -12.13 -9.29 15.54
C ILE A 61 -11.89 -8.07 16.44
N ALA A 62 -10.74 -8.03 17.13
CA ALA A 62 -10.36 -6.87 17.96
C ALA A 62 -10.21 -5.59 17.12
N CYS A 63 -9.60 -5.66 15.92
CA CYS A 63 -9.54 -4.52 15.01
C CYS A 63 -10.94 -4.02 14.61
N ALA A 64 -11.86 -4.94 14.28
CA ALA A 64 -13.23 -4.59 13.91
C ALA A 64 -14.02 -3.95 15.07
N SER A 65 -13.74 -4.34 16.32
CA SER A 65 -14.39 -3.77 17.50
C SER A 65 -13.77 -2.46 18.01
N ALA A 66 -12.73 -1.94 17.34
CA ALA A 66 -12.00 -0.77 17.82
C ALA A 66 -12.88 0.48 17.94
N GLY A 67 -12.91 1.05 19.13
CA GLY A 67 -13.57 2.34 19.43
C GLY A 67 -12.61 3.53 19.45
N SER A 68 -11.28 3.30 19.46
CA SER A 68 -10.26 4.34 19.42
C SER A 68 -9.12 3.97 18.49
N LEU A 69 -8.41 4.99 17.98
CA LEU A 69 -7.23 4.79 17.12
C LEU A 69 -6.12 4.01 17.84
N SER A 70 -5.85 4.33 19.10
CA SER A 70 -4.81 3.66 19.89
C SER A 70 -5.10 2.18 20.09
N PHE A 71 -6.37 1.83 20.36
CA PHE A 71 -6.79 0.42 20.45
C PHE A 71 -6.63 -0.29 19.10
N LEU A 72 -7.05 0.37 18.00
CA LEU A 72 -6.88 -0.19 16.66
C LEU A 72 -5.39 -0.45 16.36
N ILE A 73 -4.50 0.49 16.64
CA ILE A 73 -3.06 0.34 16.44
C ILE A 73 -2.51 -0.83 17.27
N GLY A 74 -2.91 -0.95 18.54
CA GLY A 74 -2.53 -2.08 19.40
C GLY A 74 -3.01 -3.43 18.85
N ALA A 75 -4.27 -3.51 18.43
CA ALA A 75 -4.84 -4.71 17.81
C ALA A 75 -4.12 -5.05 16.48
N ARG A 76 -3.71 -4.05 15.69
CA ARG A 76 -2.90 -4.21 14.48
C ARG A 76 -1.51 -4.79 14.78
N CYS A 77 -0.88 -4.43 15.90
CA CYS A 77 0.38 -5.05 16.33
C CYS A 77 0.18 -6.56 16.60
N VAL A 78 -0.85 -6.93 17.35
CA VAL A 78 -1.17 -8.34 17.63
C VAL A 78 -1.49 -9.10 16.33
N GLN A 79 -2.26 -8.47 15.43
CA GLN A 79 -2.59 -9.04 14.13
C GLN A 79 -1.33 -9.26 13.28
N GLY A 80 -0.36 -8.34 13.34
CA GLY A 80 0.93 -8.46 12.67
C GLY A 80 1.76 -9.64 13.18
N VAL A 81 1.79 -9.88 14.49
CA VAL A 81 2.43 -11.07 15.06
C VAL A 81 1.75 -12.35 14.55
N GLY A 82 0.41 -12.39 14.57
CA GLY A 82 -0.36 -13.50 13.99
C GLY A 82 -0.04 -13.75 12.53
N ALA A 83 0.07 -12.69 11.73
CA ALA A 83 0.45 -12.77 10.31
C ALA A 83 1.87 -13.31 10.11
N ALA A 84 2.84 -12.90 10.94
CA ALA A 84 4.20 -13.42 10.86
C ALA A 84 4.25 -14.93 11.10
N LEU A 85 3.55 -15.42 12.13
CA LEU A 85 3.42 -16.85 12.43
C LEU A 85 2.74 -17.60 11.26
N LEU A 86 1.61 -17.08 10.79
CA LEU A 86 0.84 -17.65 9.68
C LEU A 86 1.72 -17.79 8.43
N LEU A 87 2.43 -16.73 8.05
CA LEU A 87 3.30 -16.72 6.87
C LEU A 87 4.51 -17.64 7.04
N ALA A 88 5.11 -17.70 8.24
CA ALA A 88 6.24 -18.57 8.53
C ALA A 88 5.85 -20.07 8.43
N GLY A 89 4.65 -20.44 8.90
CA GLY A 89 4.16 -21.82 8.85
C GLY A 89 3.57 -22.22 7.50
N SER A 90 2.99 -21.28 6.74
CA SER A 90 2.23 -21.58 5.51
C SER A 90 3.07 -22.19 4.39
N LEU A 91 4.28 -21.69 4.16
CA LEU A 91 5.14 -22.15 3.07
C LEU A 91 5.59 -23.62 3.25
N PRO A 92 6.13 -24.04 4.42
CA PRO A 92 6.45 -25.44 4.67
C PRO A 92 5.24 -26.36 4.61
N VAL A 93 4.10 -25.92 5.14
CA VAL A 93 2.85 -26.70 5.08
C VAL A 93 2.39 -26.93 3.64
N LEU A 94 2.43 -25.89 2.79
CA LEU A 94 2.11 -26.02 1.37
C LEU A 94 3.08 -26.97 0.64
N ALA A 95 4.38 -26.91 1.00
CA ALA A 95 5.37 -27.83 0.44
C ALA A 95 5.08 -29.28 0.85
N ALA A 96 4.70 -29.53 2.12
CA ALA A 96 4.33 -30.85 2.60
C ALA A 96 3.05 -31.38 1.90
N LEU A 97 2.01 -30.55 1.81
CA LEU A 97 0.74 -30.93 1.15
C LEU A 97 0.89 -31.22 -0.35
N THR A 98 1.83 -30.55 -1.02
CA THR A 98 2.07 -30.77 -2.46
C THR A 98 3.15 -31.82 -2.73
N GLY A 99 3.83 -32.32 -1.72
CA GLY A 99 4.97 -33.23 -1.84
C GLY A 99 6.17 -32.61 -2.58
N SER A 100 6.22 -31.27 -2.72
CA SER A 100 7.26 -30.58 -3.47
C SER A 100 7.47 -29.15 -2.98
N SER A 101 8.72 -28.82 -2.60
CA SER A 101 9.10 -27.47 -2.20
C SER A 101 8.84 -26.44 -3.31
N ALA A 102 9.11 -26.80 -4.57
CA ALA A 102 8.89 -25.91 -5.70
C ALA A 102 7.39 -25.63 -5.95
N LYS A 103 6.53 -26.67 -5.86
CA LYS A 103 5.07 -26.49 -5.99
C LYS A 103 4.52 -25.68 -4.82
N GLY A 104 4.95 -25.98 -3.59
CA GLY A 104 4.57 -25.22 -2.38
C GLY A 104 4.94 -23.73 -2.48
N ALA A 105 6.18 -23.44 -2.90
CA ALA A 105 6.64 -22.05 -3.11
C ALA A 105 5.86 -21.36 -4.25
N GLY A 106 5.52 -22.08 -5.31
CA GLY A 106 4.69 -21.59 -6.41
C GLY A 106 3.29 -21.19 -5.93
N LEU A 107 2.61 -22.05 -5.16
CA LEU A 107 1.29 -21.76 -4.58
C LEU A 107 1.34 -20.59 -3.60
N TRP A 108 2.36 -20.54 -2.75
CA TRP A 108 2.55 -19.45 -1.79
C TRP A 108 2.72 -18.10 -2.50
N THR A 109 3.55 -18.06 -3.54
CA THR A 109 3.75 -16.85 -4.36
C THR A 109 2.47 -16.47 -5.11
N LEU A 110 1.74 -17.45 -5.63
CA LEU A 110 0.47 -17.25 -6.32
C LEU A 110 -0.58 -16.65 -5.37
N ALA A 111 -0.72 -17.18 -4.16
CA ALA A 111 -1.63 -16.65 -3.13
C ALA A 111 -1.31 -15.19 -2.79
N GLY A 112 -0.02 -14.84 -2.64
CA GLY A 112 0.41 -13.47 -2.45
C GLY A 112 0.06 -12.54 -3.62
N THR A 113 0.20 -13.04 -4.85
CA THR A 113 -0.16 -12.29 -6.07
C THR A 113 -1.67 -12.04 -6.14
N PHE A 114 -2.49 -13.06 -5.83
CA PHE A 114 -3.95 -12.90 -5.78
C PHE A 114 -4.38 -11.94 -4.67
N GLY A 115 -3.75 -12.02 -3.48
CA GLY A 115 -4.00 -11.08 -2.40
C GLY A 115 -3.72 -9.63 -2.80
N LEU A 116 -2.63 -9.39 -3.52
CA LEU A 116 -2.32 -8.05 -4.06
C LEU A 116 -3.34 -7.61 -5.11
N ALA A 117 -3.77 -8.52 -5.98
CA ALA A 117 -4.71 -8.21 -7.07
C ALA A 117 -6.12 -7.92 -6.57
N LEU A 118 -6.63 -8.73 -5.64
CA LEU A 118 -7.99 -8.62 -5.13
C LEU A 118 -8.11 -7.62 -3.97
N GLY A 119 -7.02 -7.36 -3.25
CA GLY A 119 -7.01 -6.52 -2.06
C GLY A 119 -7.64 -5.14 -2.24
N PRO A 120 -7.22 -4.34 -3.23
CA PRO A 120 -7.82 -3.04 -3.48
C PRO A 120 -9.32 -3.12 -3.85
N ALA A 121 -9.69 -4.03 -4.74
CA ALA A 121 -11.08 -4.18 -5.16
C ALA A 121 -11.99 -4.57 -3.98
N LEU A 122 -11.63 -5.62 -3.24
CA LEU A 122 -12.39 -6.06 -2.06
C LEU A 122 -12.42 -4.99 -0.97
N GLY A 123 -11.29 -4.32 -0.73
CA GLY A 123 -11.21 -3.25 0.26
C GLY A 123 -12.13 -2.09 -0.07
N GLY A 124 -12.19 -1.65 -1.32
CA GLY A 124 -13.08 -0.58 -1.77
C GLY A 124 -14.56 -0.94 -1.66
N VAL A 125 -14.92 -2.15 -2.11
CA VAL A 125 -16.30 -2.65 -2.01
C VAL A 125 -16.76 -2.77 -0.56
N LEU A 126 -15.95 -3.39 0.31
CA LEU A 126 -16.28 -3.58 1.72
C LEU A 126 -16.40 -2.24 2.46
N THR A 127 -15.49 -1.30 2.20
CA THR A 127 -15.52 0.02 2.83
C THR A 127 -16.73 0.83 2.39
N GLN A 128 -17.11 0.78 1.11
CA GLN A 128 -18.24 1.55 0.61
C GLN A 128 -19.60 0.92 0.93
N ALA A 129 -19.68 -0.44 0.90
CA ALA A 129 -20.96 -1.14 1.14
C ALA A 129 -21.33 -1.19 2.64
N PHE A 130 -20.34 -1.16 3.51
CA PHE A 130 -20.52 -1.26 4.96
C PHE A 130 -19.80 -0.12 5.68
N ASP A 131 -18.57 -0.37 6.11
CA ASP A 131 -17.62 0.59 6.69
C ASP A 131 -16.20 -0.03 6.72
N TRP A 132 -15.22 0.70 7.25
CA TRP A 132 -13.84 0.23 7.36
C TRP A 132 -13.67 -1.07 8.19
N ARG A 133 -14.60 -1.36 9.13
CA ARG A 133 -14.58 -2.57 9.98
C ARG A 133 -14.81 -3.83 9.16
N ALA A 134 -15.57 -3.72 8.08
CA ALA A 134 -15.88 -4.86 7.20
C ALA A 134 -14.62 -5.51 6.63
N ILE A 135 -13.55 -4.75 6.41
CA ILE A 135 -12.26 -5.30 5.95
C ILE A 135 -11.70 -6.30 6.98
N PHE A 136 -11.79 -5.99 8.27
CA PHE A 136 -11.31 -6.87 9.34
C PHE A 136 -12.25 -8.05 9.59
N ILE A 137 -13.55 -7.82 9.55
CA ILE A 137 -14.56 -8.86 9.69
C ILE A 137 -14.43 -9.90 8.57
N ALA A 138 -14.20 -9.48 7.33
CA ALA A 138 -14.04 -10.38 6.19
C ALA A 138 -12.80 -11.29 6.29
N GLN A 139 -11.78 -10.88 7.04
CA GLN A 139 -10.58 -11.69 7.28
C GLN A 139 -10.84 -12.83 8.28
N ALA A 140 -11.77 -12.66 9.22
CA ALA A 140 -12.05 -13.63 10.27
C ALA A 140 -12.53 -14.99 9.72
N PRO A 141 -13.56 -15.08 8.85
CA PRO A 141 -13.98 -16.36 8.27
C PRO A 141 -12.88 -17.01 7.42
N VAL A 142 -12.06 -16.23 6.71
CA VAL A 142 -10.95 -16.77 5.92
C VAL A 142 -9.90 -17.41 6.84
N ALA A 143 -9.55 -16.76 7.95
CA ALA A 143 -8.63 -17.31 8.93
C ALA A 143 -9.21 -18.58 9.62
N ALA A 144 -10.50 -18.58 9.94
CA ALA A 144 -11.19 -19.73 10.51
C ALA A 144 -11.22 -20.93 9.56
N LEU A 145 -11.49 -20.71 8.26
CA LEU A 145 -11.41 -21.75 7.24
C LEU A 145 -9.99 -22.30 7.07
N GLY A 146 -8.98 -21.42 7.10
CA GLY A 146 -7.58 -21.81 7.07
C GLY A 146 -7.19 -22.68 8.27
N LEU A 147 -7.67 -22.34 9.48
CA LEU A 147 -7.46 -23.12 10.70
C LEU A 147 -8.12 -24.50 10.59
N LEU A 148 -9.37 -24.55 10.15
CA LEU A 148 -10.10 -25.80 9.93
C LEU A 148 -9.40 -26.70 8.93
N ALA A 149 -8.93 -26.15 7.82
CA ALA A 149 -8.18 -26.86 6.81
C ALA A 149 -6.86 -27.43 7.36
N THR A 150 -6.13 -26.64 8.16
CA THR A 150 -4.86 -27.06 8.79
C THR A 150 -5.08 -28.20 9.78
N VAL A 151 -6.13 -28.12 10.60
CA VAL A 151 -6.48 -29.18 11.56
C VAL A 151 -6.88 -30.48 10.85
N ARG A 152 -7.69 -30.40 9.79
CA ARG A 152 -8.13 -31.58 9.04
C ARG A 152 -7.02 -32.25 8.21
N ALA A 153 -6.14 -31.46 7.63
CA ALA A 153 -5.06 -31.97 6.80
C ALA A 153 -3.96 -32.70 7.58
N HIS A 154 -3.84 -32.45 8.91
CA HIS A 154 -2.79 -33.01 9.78
C HIS A 154 -1.41 -33.03 9.08
N PRO A 155 -0.95 -31.92 8.50
CA PRO A 155 0.31 -31.93 7.77
C PRO A 155 1.46 -32.11 8.76
N HIS A 156 2.09 -33.27 8.79
CA HIS A 156 3.33 -33.50 9.51
C HIS A 156 4.48 -32.86 8.75
N ALA A 157 4.62 -31.53 8.87
CA ALA A 157 5.71 -30.78 8.29
C ALA A 157 6.80 -30.57 9.34
N VAL A 158 7.42 -31.67 9.79
CA VAL A 158 8.65 -31.58 10.57
C VAL A 158 9.78 -31.28 9.58
N VAL A 159 10.10 -30.01 9.42
CA VAL A 159 11.24 -29.61 8.64
C VAL A 159 12.47 -29.74 9.53
N GLN A 160 13.17 -30.87 9.46
CA GLN A 160 14.51 -30.99 10.02
C GLN A 160 15.47 -30.19 9.10
N GLU A 161 15.43 -28.89 9.24
CA GLU A 161 16.38 -28.00 8.59
C GLU A 161 17.64 -27.96 9.46
N GLY A 162 18.72 -28.56 8.97
CA GLY A 162 20.03 -28.41 9.63
C GLY A 162 20.40 -26.93 9.72
N TRP A 163 21.03 -26.53 10.83
CA TRP A 163 21.60 -25.20 11.00
C TRP A 163 22.70 -24.97 9.96
N ARG A 164 22.39 -24.28 8.87
CA ARG A 164 23.40 -23.77 7.93
C ARG A 164 23.18 -22.28 7.67
N PRO A 165 24.21 -21.45 7.80
CA PRO A 165 24.12 -20.00 7.68
C PRO A 165 24.17 -19.54 6.21
N SER A 166 23.21 -19.91 5.37
CA SER A 166 23.28 -19.52 3.95
C SER A 166 22.27 -18.42 3.54
N LEU A 167 21.69 -17.69 4.48
CA LEU A 167 20.93 -16.47 4.18
C LEU A 167 21.73 -15.42 3.38
N GLN A 168 23.06 -15.53 3.40
CA GLN A 168 23.94 -14.65 2.62
C GLN A 168 23.75 -14.75 1.10
N ARG A 169 23.31 -15.92 0.58
CA ARG A 169 23.05 -16.07 -0.85
C ARG A 169 21.75 -15.38 -1.26
N SER A 170 20.74 -15.47 -0.42
CA SER A 170 19.43 -14.86 -0.67
C SER A 170 19.34 -13.37 -0.29
N LEU A 171 20.34 -12.84 0.44
CA LEU A 171 20.34 -11.46 0.92
C LEU A 171 20.18 -10.42 -0.20
N PRO A 172 20.89 -10.50 -1.35
CA PRO A 172 20.70 -9.53 -2.43
C PRO A 172 19.27 -9.52 -2.99
N ALA A 173 18.66 -10.70 -3.18
CA ALA A 173 17.28 -10.80 -3.66
C ALA A 173 16.29 -10.23 -2.64
N ASN A 174 16.50 -10.53 -1.36
CA ASN A 174 15.69 -10.01 -0.27
C ASN A 174 15.83 -8.49 -0.14
N LEU A 175 17.03 -7.93 -0.28
CA LEU A 175 17.24 -6.48 -0.29
C LEU A 175 16.46 -5.81 -1.42
N CYS A 176 16.58 -6.33 -2.65
CA CYS A 176 15.81 -5.83 -3.79
C CYS A 176 14.30 -5.92 -3.52
N LEU A 177 13.81 -7.05 -2.99
CA LEU A 177 12.40 -7.21 -2.65
C LEU A 177 11.95 -6.22 -1.58
N GLY A 178 12.70 -6.03 -0.51
CA GLY A 178 12.39 -5.05 0.52
C GLY A 178 12.23 -3.64 -0.06
N LEU A 179 13.16 -3.22 -0.91
CA LEU A 179 13.13 -1.92 -1.58
C LEU A 179 11.93 -1.80 -2.55
N LEU A 180 11.64 -2.83 -3.36
CA LEU A 180 10.48 -2.82 -4.27
C LEU A 180 9.15 -2.80 -3.50
N PHE A 181 9.04 -3.51 -2.37
CA PHE A 181 7.85 -3.48 -1.52
C PHE A 181 7.70 -2.13 -0.80
N GLY A 182 8.82 -1.48 -0.42
CA GLY A 182 8.80 -0.10 0.05
C GLY A 182 8.25 0.87 -1.00
N ALA A 183 8.72 0.76 -2.25
CA ALA A 183 8.19 1.55 -3.37
C ALA A 183 6.70 1.25 -3.63
N LEU A 184 6.28 -0.03 -3.56
CA LEU A 184 4.89 -0.45 -3.73
C LEU A 184 3.96 0.18 -2.68
N VAL A 185 4.35 0.14 -1.39
CA VAL A 185 3.49 0.71 -0.35
C VAL A 185 3.38 2.22 -0.50
N GLY A 186 4.48 2.88 -0.90
CA GLY A 186 4.47 4.30 -1.24
C GLY A 186 3.47 4.59 -2.37
N ALA A 187 3.53 3.82 -3.46
CA ALA A 187 2.59 3.97 -4.58
C ALA A 187 1.13 3.84 -4.13
N LEU A 188 0.80 2.78 -3.40
CA LEU A 188 -0.58 2.51 -2.98
C LEU A 188 -1.08 3.46 -1.88
N PHE A 189 -0.24 3.76 -0.87
CA PHE A 189 -0.60 4.65 0.22
C PHE A 189 -0.87 6.06 -0.30
N LEU A 190 0.05 6.61 -1.09
CA LEU A 190 -0.07 7.96 -1.63
C LEU A 190 -1.19 8.06 -2.66
N ALA A 191 -1.34 7.06 -3.56
CA ALA A 191 -2.39 7.09 -4.57
C ALA A 191 -3.79 7.02 -3.96
N VAL A 192 -4.00 6.20 -2.91
CA VAL A 192 -5.30 6.11 -2.22
C VAL A 192 -5.64 7.43 -1.53
N LEU A 193 -4.70 8.02 -0.78
CA LEU A 193 -4.92 9.33 -0.16
C LEU A 193 -5.19 10.39 -1.22
N LEU A 194 -4.41 10.44 -2.28
CA LEU A 194 -4.58 11.42 -3.35
C LEU A 194 -5.96 11.29 -4.02
N VAL A 195 -6.34 10.08 -4.43
CA VAL A 195 -7.54 9.85 -5.23
C VAL A 195 -8.82 10.00 -4.40
N ILE A 196 -8.83 9.51 -3.15
CA ILE A 196 -10.04 9.54 -2.32
C ILE A 196 -10.12 10.85 -1.54
N THR A 197 -9.05 11.29 -0.89
CA THR A 197 -9.10 12.46 -0.01
C THR A 197 -9.00 13.77 -0.78
N VAL A 198 -8.13 13.85 -1.82
CA VAL A 198 -7.91 15.08 -2.58
C VAL A 198 -8.85 15.18 -3.78
N TRP A 199 -8.98 14.10 -4.58
CA TRP A 199 -9.80 14.13 -5.80
C TRP A 199 -11.27 13.76 -5.54
N GLY A 200 -11.65 13.42 -4.30
CA GLY A 200 -13.03 13.17 -3.90
C GLY A 200 -13.66 11.90 -4.49
N TYR A 201 -12.86 10.93 -4.97
CA TYR A 201 -13.40 9.67 -5.46
C TYR A 201 -14.02 8.85 -4.33
N SER A 202 -15.10 8.14 -4.63
CA SER A 202 -15.65 7.15 -3.70
C SER A 202 -14.66 6.01 -3.45
N PRO A 203 -14.78 5.24 -2.35
CA PRO A 203 -13.92 4.08 -2.08
C PRO A 203 -13.87 3.07 -3.23
N ILE A 204 -14.99 2.80 -3.91
CA ILE A 204 -15.01 1.92 -5.11
C ILE A 204 -14.31 2.60 -6.30
N GLY A 205 -14.53 3.89 -6.53
CA GLY A 205 -13.85 4.63 -7.59
C GLY A 205 -12.34 4.64 -7.40
N GLY A 206 -11.88 4.91 -6.17
CA GLY A 206 -10.48 4.83 -5.81
C GLY A 206 -9.90 3.41 -5.95
N ALA A 207 -10.66 2.39 -5.52
CA ALA A 207 -10.28 1.00 -5.69
C ALA A 207 -10.12 0.61 -7.17
N ALA A 208 -11.06 1.03 -8.02
CA ALA A 208 -11.00 0.77 -9.46
C ALA A 208 -9.73 1.37 -10.07
N LEU A 209 -9.42 2.63 -9.72
CA LEU A 209 -8.23 3.33 -10.21
C LEU A 209 -6.94 2.63 -9.76
N VAL A 210 -6.79 2.34 -8.47
CA VAL A 210 -5.55 1.70 -7.95
C VAL A 210 -5.43 0.23 -8.35
N SER A 211 -6.53 -0.44 -8.74
CA SER A 211 -6.50 -1.81 -9.28
C SER A 211 -5.83 -1.93 -10.65
N SER A 212 -5.58 -0.80 -11.34
CA SER A 212 -4.74 -0.78 -12.54
C SER A 212 -3.32 -1.31 -12.28
N LEU A 213 -2.79 -1.09 -11.08
CA LEU A 213 -1.48 -1.61 -10.67
C LEU A 213 -1.46 -3.16 -10.65
N PRO A 214 -2.26 -3.86 -9.83
CA PRO A 214 -2.24 -5.31 -9.83
C PRO A 214 -2.73 -5.93 -11.16
N ALA A 215 -3.64 -5.28 -11.88
CA ALA A 215 -4.07 -5.74 -13.20
C ALA A 215 -2.89 -5.76 -14.20
N ALA A 216 -2.10 -4.69 -14.24
CA ALA A 216 -0.90 -4.64 -15.07
C ALA A 216 0.16 -5.65 -14.62
N ALA A 217 0.34 -5.86 -13.31
CA ALA A 217 1.26 -6.87 -12.79
C ALA A 217 0.89 -8.29 -13.25
N LEU A 218 -0.39 -8.61 -13.34
CA LEU A 218 -0.86 -9.90 -13.87
C LEU A 218 -0.73 -9.97 -15.39
N ALA A 219 -1.04 -8.89 -16.10
CA ALA A 219 -1.00 -8.83 -17.57
C ALA A 219 0.40 -9.06 -18.14
N VAL A 220 1.47 -8.67 -17.44
CA VAL A 220 2.86 -8.83 -17.92
C VAL A 220 3.46 -10.21 -17.63
N ARG A 221 2.77 -11.12 -16.91
CA ARG A 221 3.28 -12.47 -16.59
C ARG A 221 3.73 -13.31 -17.79
N PRO A 222 3.02 -13.30 -18.94
CA PRO A 222 3.49 -13.99 -20.13
C PRO A 222 4.81 -13.42 -20.68
N LEU A 223 4.99 -12.10 -20.57
CA LEU A 223 6.20 -11.40 -21.02
C LEU A 223 7.40 -11.71 -20.11
N GLU A 224 7.20 -11.76 -18.78
CA GLU A 224 8.22 -12.12 -17.79
C GLU A 224 8.89 -13.45 -18.16
N ARG A 225 8.11 -14.45 -18.60
CA ARG A 225 8.61 -15.77 -18.99
C ARG A 225 9.44 -15.79 -20.27
N ARG A 226 9.33 -14.76 -21.12
CA ARG A 226 10.04 -14.62 -22.40
C ARG A 226 11.29 -13.77 -22.29
N LEU A 227 11.41 -12.94 -21.27
CA LEU A 227 12.53 -12.04 -21.09
C LEU A 227 13.70 -12.74 -20.39
N PRO A 228 14.96 -12.36 -20.71
CA PRO A 228 16.09 -12.72 -19.87
C PRO A 228 15.88 -12.24 -18.44
N ARG A 229 16.23 -13.05 -17.45
CA ARG A 229 16.04 -12.72 -16.02
C ARG A 229 16.55 -11.33 -15.66
N ALA A 230 17.74 -10.96 -16.15
CA ALA A 230 18.34 -9.64 -15.92
C ALA A 230 17.43 -8.51 -16.46
N ALA A 231 16.97 -8.64 -17.70
CA ALA A 231 16.12 -7.64 -18.34
C ALA A 231 14.77 -7.50 -17.62
N ALA A 232 14.16 -8.60 -17.15
CA ALA A 232 12.92 -8.57 -16.39
C ALA A 232 13.10 -7.88 -15.03
N VAL A 233 14.17 -8.17 -14.28
CA VAL A 233 14.43 -7.56 -12.97
C VAL A 233 14.79 -6.08 -13.11
N TRP A 234 15.70 -5.72 -14.00
CA TRP A 234 16.13 -4.32 -14.17
C TRP A 234 15.03 -3.47 -14.81
N GLY A 235 14.42 -4.01 -15.89
CA GLY A 235 13.28 -3.34 -16.55
C GLY A 235 12.11 -3.17 -15.59
N GLY A 236 11.85 -4.18 -14.76
CA GLY A 236 10.80 -4.12 -13.74
C GLY A 236 11.04 -3.03 -12.70
N ALA A 237 12.25 -2.94 -12.14
CA ALA A 237 12.58 -1.88 -11.19
C ALA A 237 12.56 -0.47 -11.85
N ALA A 238 13.03 -0.36 -13.10
CA ALA A 238 12.98 0.89 -13.86
C ALA A 238 11.53 1.33 -14.17
N LEU A 239 10.66 0.40 -14.57
CA LEU A 239 9.23 0.69 -14.80
C LEU A 239 8.52 1.15 -13.52
N LEU A 240 8.81 0.52 -12.38
CA LEU A 240 8.26 0.95 -11.09
C LEU A 240 8.73 2.37 -10.75
N ALA A 241 10.01 2.67 -10.90
CA ALA A 241 10.54 4.02 -10.68
C ALA A 241 9.92 5.03 -11.63
N GLY A 242 9.81 4.70 -12.92
CA GLY A 242 9.20 5.55 -13.95
C GLY A 242 7.71 5.83 -13.67
N GLY A 243 6.95 4.82 -13.25
CA GLY A 243 5.54 4.99 -12.86
C GLY A 243 5.39 5.91 -11.65
N LEU A 244 6.24 5.76 -10.63
CA LEU A 244 6.24 6.64 -9.45
C LEU A 244 6.65 8.07 -9.79
N ILE A 245 7.61 8.26 -10.69
CA ILE A 245 7.96 9.59 -11.23
C ILE A 245 6.77 10.15 -12.02
N GLY A 246 6.06 9.32 -12.81
CA GLY A 246 4.84 9.73 -13.51
C GLY A 246 3.77 10.25 -12.54
N LEU A 247 3.54 9.56 -11.40
CA LEU A 247 2.65 10.03 -10.34
C LEU A 247 3.14 11.34 -9.70
N ALA A 248 4.46 11.48 -9.49
CA ALA A 248 5.04 12.70 -8.94
C ALA A 248 4.88 13.92 -9.88
N LEU A 249 4.79 13.69 -11.18
CA LEU A 249 4.70 14.73 -12.20
C LEU A 249 3.27 15.02 -12.65
N LEU A 250 2.25 14.46 -12.00
CA LEU A 250 0.86 14.78 -12.31
C LEU A 250 0.61 16.29 -12.23
N PRO A 251 0.10 16.92 -13.30
CA PRO A 251 -0.10 18.38 -13.34
C PRO A 251 -1.34 18.80 -12.53
N SER A 252 -2.34 17.95 -12.47
CA SER A 252 -3.65 18.16 -11.84
C SER A 252 -4.31 16.82 -11.51
N ALA A 253 -5.55 16.82 -11.03
CA ALA A 253 -6.39 15.64 -10.86
C ALA A 253 -6.70 15.02 -12.26
N ASN A 254 -5.85 14.10 -12.68
CA ASN A 254 -5.99 13.40 -13.95
C ASN A 254 -5.95 11.89 -13.75
N ALA A 255 -7.13 11.28 -13.71
CA ALA A 255 -7.29 9.84 -13.48
C ALA A 255 -6.63 9.00 -14.58
N VAL A 256 -6.68 9.44 -15.84
CA VAL A 256 -6.10 8.68 -16.95
C VAL A 256 -4.58 8.58 -16.82
N LEU A 257 -3.91 9.69 -16.54
CA LEU A 257 -2.46 9.69 -16.31
C LEU A 257 -2.08 8.89 -15.06
N ALA A 258 -2.89 8.97 -13.99
CA ALA A 258 -2.67 8.20 -12.77
C ALA A 258 -2.81 6.68 -13.02
N VAL A 259 -3.82 6.25 -13.78
CA VAL A 259 -4.02 4.84 -14.17
C VAL A 259 -2.82 4.33 -14.97
N TRP A 260 -2.32 5.08 -15.96
CA TRP A 260 -1.14 4.70 -16.74
C TRP A 260 0.12 4.62 -15.87
N ALA A 261 0.33 5.58 -14.98
CA ALA A 261 1.47 5.60 -14.07
C ALA A 261 1.42 4.40 -13.09
N LEU A 262 0.25 4.10 -12.52
CA LEU A 262 0.06 2.92 -11.67
C LEU A 262 0.19 1.61 -12.45
N ALA A 263 -0.27 1.57 -13.70
CA ALA A 263 -0.08 0.40 -14.56
C ALA A 263 1.41 0.15 -14.86
N LEU A 264 2.21 1.20 -15.08
CA LEU A 264 3.67 1.08 -15.18
C LEU A 264 4.29 0.54 -13.89
N CYS A 265 3.86 1.05 -12.73
CA CYS A 265 4.29 0.50 -11.43
C CYS A 265 3.96 -1.00 -11.32
N GLY A 266 2.75 -1.38 -11.70
CA GLY A 266 2.30 -2.76 -11.67
C GLY A 266 3.06 -3.66 -12.62
N ALA A 267 3.27 -3.22 -13.86
CA ALA A 267 4.08 -3.95 -14.84
C ALA A 267 5.50 -4.19 -14.31
N GLY A 268 6.09 -3.17 -13.69
CA GLY A 268 7.40 -3.27 -13.06
C GLY A 268 7.47 -4.34 -11.99
N LEU A 269 6.50 -4.36 -11.09
CA LEU A 269 6.40 -5.37 -10.03
C LEU A 269 6.13 -6.77 -10.58
N GLY A 270 5.26 -6.88 -11.61
CA GLY A 270 4.93 -8.15 -12.27
C GLY A 270 6.13 -8.82 -12.93
N LEU A 271 7.07 -8.02 -13.45
CA LEU A 271 8.31 -8.51 -14.04
C LEU A 271 9.37 -8.90 -12.99
N ALA A 272 9.58 -8.06 -11.96
CA ALA A 272 10.71 -8.22 -11.04
C ALA A 272 10.41 -9.14 -9.85
N VAL A 273 9.23 -9.02 -9.22
CA VAL A 273 8.93 -9.68 -7.94
C VAL A 273 8.93 -11.21 -8.02
N PRO A 274 8.37 -11.87 -9.05
CA PRO A 274 8.39 -13.34 -9.12
C PRO A 274 9.80 -13.92 -9.17
N LEU A 275 10.67 -13.35 -9.99
CA LEU A 275 12.06 -13.81 -10.16
C LEU A 275 12.89 -13.57 -8.90
N LEU A 276 12.76 -12.38 -8.31
CA LEU A 276 13.44 -12.07 -7.05
C LEU A 276 12.91 -12.94 -5.89
N SER A 277 11.61 -13.27 -5.89
CA SER A 277 11.03 -14.16 -4.87
C SER A 277 11.58 -15.57 -4.98
N GLN A 278 11.77 -16.09 -6.20
CA GLN A 278 12.42 -17.38 -6.42
C GLN A 278 13.88 -17.36 -5.94
N ALA A 279 14.62 -16.30 -6.25
CA ALA A 279 16.01 -16.14 -5.82
C ALA A 279 16.15 -15.92 -4.29
N ALA A 280 15.14 -15.34 -3.65
CA ALA A 280 15.09 -15.13 -2.21
C ALA A 280 14.78 -16.40 -1.42
N LEU A 281 14.00 -17.32 -2.00
CA LEU A 281 13.67 -18.61 -1.40
C LEU A 281 14.79 -19.62 -1.68
N ASP A 282 15.85 -19.55 -0.90
CA ASP A 282 16.96 -20.52 -0.99
C ASP A 282 16.51 -21.87 -0.40
N LEU A 283 16.21 -22.81 -1.30
CA LEU A 283 15.76 -24.16 -0.94
C LEU A 283 16.84 -24.95 -0.16
N HIS A 284 18.11 -24.58 -0.26
CA HIS A 284 19.20 -25.22 0.46
C HIS A 284 19.35 -24.72 1.91
N ALA A 285 18.88 -23.49 2.18
CA ALA A 285 18.88 -22.90 3.52
C ALA A 285 17.72 -23.34 4.40
N GLY A 286 16.80 -24.12 3.82
CA GLY A 286 15.54 -24.48 4.45
C GLY A 286 14.40 -23.53 4.09
N LEU A 287 13.28 -24.13 3.71
CA LEU A 287 12.14 -23.40 3.16
C LEU A 287 11.46 -22.49 4.21
N ALA A 288 11.34 -22.99 5.44
CA ALA A 288 10.73 -22.23 6.54
C ALA A 288 11.57 -20.98 6.89
N ARG A 289 12.87 -21.13 7.00
CA ARG A 289 13.76 -20.02 7.36
C ARG A 289 13.86 -18.98 6.25
N SER A 290 14.10 -19.42 5.01
CA SER A 290 14.22 -18.49 3.87
C SER A 290 12.92 -17.75 3.61
N GLY A 291 11.77 -18.43 3.67
CA GLY A 291 10.47 -17.81 3.55
C GLY A 291 10.19 -16.78 4.65
N THR A 292 10.45 -17.15 5.91
CA THR A 292 10.26 -16.27 7.06
C THR A 292 11.18 -15.04 6.98
N PHE A 293 12.43 -15.22 6.60
CA PHE A 293 13.39 -14.13 6.38
C PHE A 293 12.91 -13.18 5.26
N THR A 294 12.45 -13.74 4.14
CA THR A 294 11.91 -12.95 3.03
C THR A 294 10.70 -12.12 3.46
N VAL A 295 9.79 -12.70 4.26
CA VAL A 295 8.65 -11.94 4.83
C VAL A 295 9.15 -10.79 5.70
N GLY A 296 10.09 -11.05 6.63
CA GLY A 296 10.65 -10.04 7.51
C GLY A 296 11.27 -8.86 6.75
N VAL A 297 12.11 -9.15 5.74
CA VAL A 297 12.78 -8.10 4.94
C VAL A 297 11.80 -7.30 4.08
N ARG A 298 10.79 -7.96 3.48
CA ARG A 298 9.73 -7.25 2.74
C ARG A 298 8.98 -6.26 3.63
N HIS A 299 8.54 -6.70 4.81
CA HIS A 299 7.84 -5.83 5.75
C HIS A 299 8.74 -4.75 6.34
N LEU A 300 10.03 -5.00 6.53
CA LEU A 300 10.99 -3.97 6.89
C LEU A 300 11.07 -2.88 5.82
N GLY A 301 11.09 -3.25 4.54
CA GLY A 301 11.03 -2.29 3.43
C GLY A 301 9.76 -1.44 3.45
N LEU A 302 8.59 -2.06 3.71
CA LEU A 302 7.31 -1.35 3.90
C LEU A 302 7.39 -0.34 5.05
N VAL A 303 7.96 -0.75 6.20
CA VAL A 303 8.13 0.11 7.38
C VAL A 303 9.02 1.30 7.08
N LEU A 304 10.19 1.07 6.49
CA LEU A 304 11.15 2.13 6.16
C LEU A 304 10.53 3.15 5.19
N ALA A 305 9.78 2.68 4.20
CA ALA A 305 9.09 3.55 3.27
C ALA A 305 8.00 4.38 3.97
N LEU A 306 7.10 3.76 4.74
CA LEU A 306 6.03 4.49 5.43
C LEU A 306 6.58 5.45 6.49
N ALA A 307 7.61 5.05 7.24
CA ALA A 307 8.25 5.90 8.25
C ALA A 307 8.94 7.14 7.64
N SER A 308 9.31 7.10 6.37
CA SER A 308 9.89 8.25 5.67
C SER A 308 8.88 9.05 4.85
N ILE A 309 7.90 8.39 4.22
CA ILE A 309 6.92 9.01 3.33
C ILE A 309 5.82 9.74 4.12
N ALA A 310 5.32 9.15 5.22
CA ALA A 310 4.20 9.75 5.95
C ALA A 310 4.56 11.07 6.63
N PRO A 311 5.70 11.20 7.36
CA PRO A 311 6.13 12.50 7.91
C PRO A 311 6.43 13.53 6.81
N LEU A 312 7.05 13.11 5.70
CA LEU A 312 7.31 14.00 4.57
C LEU A 312 6.00 14.57 4.00
N LEU A 313 4.99 13.72 3.80
CA LEU A 313 3.69 14.18 3.33
C LEU A 313 3.01 15.10 4.37
N ALA A 314 3.06 14.74 5.64
CA ALA A 314 2.47 15.53 6.73
C ALA A 314 3.13 16.91 6.88
N SER A 315 4.40 17.07 6.53
CA SER A 315 5.08 18.38 6.54
C SER A 315 4.74 19.26 5.33
N GLU A 316 4.39 18.66 4.18
CA GLU A 316 4.10 19.39 2.94
C GLU A 316 2.64 19.88 2.86
N VAL A 317 1.70 19.08 3.40
CA VAL A 317 0.26 19.33 3.24
C VAL A 317 -0.21 20.63 3.93
N PRO A 318 0.16 20.95 5.18
CA PRO A 318 -0.28 22.18 5.83
C PRO A 318 0.17 23.45 5.07
N ASN A 319 1.45 23.49 4.67
CA ASN A 319 2.00 24.60 3.88
C ASN A 319 1.32 24.75 2.51
N THR A 320 0.70 23.71 2.01
CA THR A 320 0.01 23.70 0.72
C THR A 320 -1.41 24.23 0.85
N GLY A 321 -2.08 24.06 2.00
CA GLY A 321 -3.40 24.63 2.28
C GLY A 321 -3.39 26.15 2.15
N ASP A 322 -2.43 26.83 2.77
CA ASP A 322 -2.27 28.29 2.68
C ASP A 322 -1.98 28.74 1.24
N LYS A 323 -1.10 28.03 0.52
CA LYS A 323 -0.83 28.30 -0.91
C LYS A 323 -2.06 28.08 -1.78
N ALA A 324 -2.85 27.07 -1.49
CA ALA A 324 -4.10 26.79 -2.22
C ALA A 324 -5.12 27.89 -1.98
N LEU A 325 -5.28 28.37 -0.73
CA LEU A 325 -6.16 29.49 -0.40
C LEU A 325 -5.73 30.80 -1.11
N LEU A 326 -4.43 31.11 -1.10
CA LEU A 326 -3.90 32.30 -1.81
C LEU A 326 -4.17 32.23 -3.30
N LYS A 327 -3.92 31.08 -3.96
CA LYS A 327 -4.20 30.91 -5.39
C LYS A 327 -5.70 30.95 -5.67
N ALA A 328 -6.52 30.34 -4.82
CA ALA A 328 -7.96 30.38 -4.93
C ALA A 328 -8.47 31.84 -4.87
N THR A 329 -7.96 32.61 -3.91
CA THR A 329 -8.30 34.04 -3.78
C THR A 329 -7.89 34.83 -5.03
N ALA A 330 -6.70 34.60 -5.57
CA ALA A 330 -6.24 35.24 -6.80
C ALA A 330 -7.17 34.89 -8.00
N VAL A 331 -7.52 33.62 -8.21
CA VAL A 331 -8.45 33.21 -9.26
C VAL A 331 -9.82 33.86 -9.09
N LEU A 332 -10.31 33.99 -7.86
CA LEU A 332 -11.58 34.67 -7.58
C LEU A 332 -11.52 36.17 -7.92
N LEU A 333 -10.43 36.83 -7.59
CA LEU A 333 -10.23 38.27 -7.89
C LEU A 333 -10.15 38.52 -9.39
N ASP A 334 -9.51 37.63 -10.16
CA ASP A 334 -9.36 37.71 -11.61
C ASP A 334 -10.65 37.30 -12.39
N SER A 335 -11.65 36.75 -11.68
CA SER A 335 -12.87 36.28 -12.33
C SER A 335 -13.74 37.43 -12.87
N PRO A 336 -14.63 37.19 -13.84
CA PRO A 336 -15.55 38.22 -14.36
C PRO A 336 -16.71 38.56 -13.43
N ALA A 337 -16.86 37.88 -12.28
CA ALA A 337 -17.91 38.15 -11.32
C ALA A 337 -17.84 39.55 -10.71
N GLY A 338 -18.95 40.12 -10.31
CA GLY A 338 -19.00 41.45 -9.66
C GLY A 338 -18.36 41.45 -8.26
N LEU A 339 -17.82 42.60 -7.85
CA LEU A 339 -17.19 42.76 -6.52
C LEU A 339 -18.16 42.47 -5.37
N ASP A 340 -19.44 42.76 -5.55
CA ASP A 340 -20.55 42.45 -4.63
C ASP A 340 -20.64 40.95 -4.29
N LYS A 341 -20.25 40.09 -5.21
CA LYS A 341 -20.21 38.63 -5.06
C LYS A 341 -18.83 38.11 -4.66
N LYS A 342 -17.75 38.69 -5.18
CA LYS A 342 -16.37 38.25 -4.90
C LYS A 342 -16.03 38.37 -3.41
N VAL A 343 -16.34 39.49 -2.76
CA VAL A 343 -15.97 39.73 -1.36
C VAL A 343 -16.65 38.75 -0.40
N PRO A 344 -17.97 38.53 -0.45
CA PRO A 344 -18.61 37.53 0.41
C PRO A 344 -18.10 36.11 0.15
N VAL A 345 -17.89 35.72 -1.13
CA VAL A 345 -17.34 34.40 -1.46
C VAL A 345 -15.93 34.23 -0.89
N ALA A 346 -15.05 35.26 -0.97
CA ALA A 346 -13.69 35.19 -0.41
C ALA A 346 -13.68 34.98 1.10
N LEU A 347 -14.61 35.62 1.82
CA LEU A 347 -14.75 35.43 3.28
C LEU A 347 -15.23 34.01 3.62
N ASP A 348 -16.24 33.52 2.89
CA ASP A 348 -16.76 32.17 3.09
C ASP A 348 -15.77 31.08 2.68
N LEU A 349 -14.91 31.32 1.66
CA LEU A 349 -13.81 30.45 1.27
C LEU A 349 -12.83 30.22 2.42
N ARG A 350 -12.44 31.26 3.13
CA ARG A 350 -11.57 31.13 4.31
C ARG A 350 -12.18 30.22 5.37
N GLY A 351 -13.49 30.33 5.58
CA GLY A 351 -14.24 29.44 6.48
C GLY A 351 -14.28 27.99 5.99
N ALA A 352 -14.41 27.76 4.68
CA ALA A 352 -14.39 26.43 4.08
C ALA A 352 -13.01 25.77 4.24
N PHE A 353 -11.92 26.51 4.00
CA PHE A 353 -10.56 26.00 4.25
C PHE A 353 -10.29 25.70 5.73
N ALA A 354 -10.81 26.53 6.65
CA ALA A 354 -10.66 26.29 8.08
C ALA A 354 -11.40 25.05 8.60
N LYS A 355 -12.47 24.63 7.89
CA LYS A 355 -13.26 23.41 8.19
C LYS A 355 -12.69 22.17 7.52
N ALA A 356 -11.96 22.32 6.42
CA ALA A 356 -11.36 21.18 5.70
C ALA A 356 -10.24 20.57 6.54
N ARG A 357 -10.10 19.25 6.47
CA ARG A 357 -9.00 18.54 7.12
C ARG A 357 -7.71 18.70 6.31
N GLU A 358 -6.59 18.45 6.96
CA GLU A 358 -5.29 18.49 6.29
C GLU A 358 -5.29 17.55 5.07
N GLY A 359 -5.01 18.10 3.89
CA GLY A 359 -4.96 17.35 2.64
C GLY A 359 -6.31 17.09 1.98
N GLU A 360 -7.42 17.50 2.57
CA GLU A 360 -8.75 17.41 1.97
C GLU A 360 -9.03 18.65 1.12
N THR A 361 -9.63 18.46 -0.05
CA THR A 361 -10.12 19.58 -0.84
C THR A 361 -11.36 20.17 -0.17
N PRO A 362 -11.36 21.48 0.18
CA PRO A 362 -12.49 22.10 0.83
C PRO A 362 -13.75 22.05 -0.05
N ASP A 363 -14.91 21.85 0.56
CA ASP A 363 -16.18 21.95 -0.17
C ASP A 363 -16.49 23.43 -0.49
N LEU A 364 -16.39 23.74 -1.77
CA LEU A 364 -16.67 25.07 -2.31
C LEU A 364 -18.12 25.24 -2.74
N SER A 365 -18.91 24.18 -2.71
CA SER A 365 -20.30 24.22 -3.17
C SER A 365 -21.15 25.16 -2.32
N GLU A 366 -20.99 25.09 -0.99
CA GLU A 366 -21.76 25.92 -0.05
C GLU A 366 -21.45 27.42 -0.21
N PRO A 367 -20.17 27.88 -0.16
CA PRO A 367 -19.82 29.29 -0.35
C PRO A 367 -20.34 29.87 -1.67
N PHE A 368 -20.20 29.13 -2.76
CA PHE A 368 -20.60 29.62 -4.07
C PHE A 368 -22.11 29.57 -4.29
N ASN A 369 -22.80 28.53 -3.84
CA ASN A 369 -24.24 28.42 -3.97
C ASN A 369 -24.99 29.48 -3.14
N LYS A 370 -24.49 29.82 -1.97
CA LYS A 370 -25.01 30.89 -1.10
C LYS A 370 -25.01 32.25 -1.79
N HIS A 371 -24.03 32.49 -2.66
CA HIS A 371 -23.88 33.76 -3.38
C HIS A 371 -24.31 33.72 -4.83
N GLY A 372 -25.12 32.71 -5.20
CA GLY A 372 -25.85 32.69 -6.47
C GLY A 372 -25.19 31.93 -7.62
N ALA A 373 -24.23 31.05 -7.38
CA ALA A 373 -23.57 30.26 -8.42
C ALA A 373 -24.51 29.30 -9.17
N ARG A 374 -25.71 29.06 -8.65
CA ARG A 374 -26.75 28.24 -9.34
C ARG A 374 -27.42 29.00 -10.51
N THR A 375 -27.42 30.32 -10.48
CA THR A 375 -28.08 31.17 -11.47
C THR A 375 -27.10 32.03 -12.26
N ASP A 376 -25.84 32.16 -11.78
CA ASP A 376 -24.79 32.95 -12.39
C ASP A 376 -23.71 32.02 -12.97
N SER A 377 -23.66 31.92 -14.30
CA SER A 377 -22.74 31.05 -15.02
C SER A 377 -21.26 31.45 -14.82
N ALA A 378 -20.99 32.77 -14.69
CA ALA A 378 -19.62 33.26 -14.45
C ALA A 378 -19.11 32.84 -13.06
N LEU A 379 -20.01 32.85 -12.06
CA LEU A 379 -19.66 32.41 -10.71
C LEU A 379 -19.50 30.88 -10.64
N ALA A 380 -20.31 30.13 -11.39
CA ALA A 380 -20.19 28.67 -11.51
C ALA A 380 -18.87 28.28 -12.20
N GLU A 381 -18.51 28.91 -13.30
CA GLU A 381 -17.23 28.68 -13.99
C GLU A 381 -16.04 29.04 -13.09
N THR A 382 -16.16 30.13 -12.33
CA THR A 382 -15.13 30.53 -11.35
C THR A 382 -14.95 29.46 -10.28
N ARG A 383 -16.04 28.89 -9.76
CA ARG A 383 -15.98 27.76 -8.79
C ARG A 383 -15.21 26.57 -9.37
N ASP A 384 -15.56 26.15 -10.58
CA ASP A 384 -14.96 24.97 -11.20
C ASP A 384 -13.46 25.19 -11.48
N LYS A 385 -13.07 26.39 -11.91
CA LYS A 385 -11.67 26.79 -12.07
C LYS A 385 -10.91 26.83 -10.74
N LEU A 386 -11.57 27.27 -9.67
CA LEU A 386 -11.03 27.26 -8.31
C LEU A 386 -10.80 25.85 -7.81
N VAL A 387 -11.79 24.96 -7.92
CA VAL A 387 -11.68 23.54 -7.55
C VAL A 387 -10.48 22.93 -8.25
N GLY A 388 -10.36 23.06 -9.57
CA GLY A 388 -9.23 22.52 -10.33
C GLY A 388 -7.87 23.11 -9.92
N THR A 389 -7.83 24.40 -9.53
CA THR A 389 -6.60 25.05 -9.05
C THR A 389 -6.18 24.52 -7.68
N ILE A 390 -7.13 24.30 -6.77
CA ILE A 390 -6.90 23.74 -5.44
C ILE A 390 -6.43 22.30 -5.57
N GLU A 391 -7.16 21.47 -6.30
CA GLU A 391 -6.81 20.07 -6.55
C GLU A 391 -5.40 19.93 -7.15
N ALA A 392 -5.07 20.73 -8.17
CA ALA A 392 -3.75 20.75 -8.76
C ALA A 392 -2.67 21.19 -7.76
N THR A 393 -2.98 22.11 -6.87
CA THR A 393 -2.03 22.60 -5.87
C THR A 393 -1.76 21.54 -4.82
N ILE A 394 -2.82 20.89 -4.30
CA ILE A 394 -2.69 19.80 -3.32
C ILE A 394 -2.06 18.56 -3.98
N THR A 395 -2.43 18.19 -5.21
CA THR A 395 -1.80 17.09 -5.95
C THR A 395 -0.28 17.24 -6.01
N ARG A 396 0.21 18.46 -6.22
CA ARG A 396 1.66 18.73 -6.26
C ARG A 396 2.34 18.58 -4.90
N ALA A 397 1.63 18.69 -3.78
CA ALA A 397 2.19 18.44 -2.45
C ALA A 397 2.62 16.98 -2.25
N PHE A 398 2.04 16.05 -3.01
CA PHE A 398 2.41 14.63 -2.99
C PHE A 398 3.71 14.33 -3.76
N ARG A 399 4.20 15.29 -4.56
CA ARG A 399 5.38 15.10 -5.43
C ARG A 399 6.63 14.63 -4.67
N PRO A 400 7.07 15.24 -3.56
CA PRO A 400 8.25 14.80 -2.83
C PRO A 400 8.11 13.36 -2.32
N ALA A 401 6.92 12.99 -1.83
CA ALA A 401 6.63 11.68 -1.31
C ALA A 401 6.64 10.58 -2.41
N PHE A 402 6.09 10.87 -3.59
CA PHE A 402 6.21 9.97 -4.76
C PHE A 402 7.65 9.85 -5.26
N LEU A 403 8.43 10.95 -5.28
CA LEU A 403 9.85 10.90 -5.66
C LEU A 403 10.67 10.09 -4.65
N LEU A 404 10.38 10.20 -3.35
CA LEU A 404 11.01 9.36 -2.34
C LEU A 404 10.66 7.88 -2.55
N SER A 405 9.41 7.57 -2.92
CA SER A 405 9.00 6.21 -3.28
C SER A 405 9.74 5.72 -4.53
N ALA A 406 9.95 6.57 -5.52
CA ALA A 406 10.74 6.27 -6.72
C ALA A 406 12.20 6.00 -6.39
N ALA A 407 12.77 6.67 -5.38
CA ALA A 407 14.13 6.43 -4.91
C ALA A 407 14.30 5.00 -4.35
N PHE A 408 13.31 4.46 -3.65
CA PHE A 408 13.33 3.04 -3.23
C PHE A 408 13.41 2.10 -4.43
N ALA A 409 12.65 2.36 -5.50
CA ALA A 409 12.70 1.55 -6.73
C ALA A 409 14.05 1.70 -7.47
N ALA A 410 14.59 2.91 -7.52
CA ALA A 410 15.91 3.17 -8.10
C ALA A 410 17.04 2.49 -7.32
N LEU A 411 16.97 2.48 -5.98
CA LEU A 411 17.91 1.74 -5.12
C LEU A 411 17.78 0.22 -5.35
N ALA A 412 16.57 -0.29 -5.57
CA ALA A 412 16.37 -1.70 -5.93
C ALA A 412 17.03 -2.04 -7.27
N LEU A 413 16.90 -1.15 -8.26
CA LEU A 413 17.58 -1.29 -9.56
C LEU A 413 19.12 -1.29 -9.38
N ALA A 414 19.64 -0.32 -8.64
CA ALA A 414 21.10 -0.25 -8.36
C ALA A 414 21.60 -1.51 -7.66
N ALA A 415 20.88 -1.99 -6.63
CA ALA A 415 21.21 -3.23 -5.94
C ALA A 415 21.15 -4.45 -6.89
N ALA A 416 20.14 -4.55 -7.75
CA ALA A 416 20.02 -5.63 -8.72
C ALA A 416 21.15 -5.64 -9.76
N VAL A 417 21.64 -4.48 -10.16
CA VAL A 417 22.80 -4.36 -11.07
C VAL A 417 24.09 -4.74 -10.36
N LEU A 418 24.32 -4.24 -9.14
CA LEU A 418 25.51 -4.52 -8.35
C LEU A 418 25.66 -6.01 -8.02
N PHE A 419 24.56 -6.66 -7.65
CA PHE A 419 24.55 -8.06 -7.27
C PHE A 419 24.17 -9.02 -8.42
N ARG A 420 24.24 -8.56 -9.68
CA ARG A 420 23.79 -9.32 -10.87
C ARG A 420 24.30 -10.77 -10.91
N ARG A 421 25.60 -11.00 -10.57
CA ARG A 421 26.22 -12.34 -10.57
C ARG A 421 25.58 -13.30 -9.57
N ARG A 422 25.07 -12.79 -8.45
CA ARG A 422 24.42 -13.59 -7.39
C ARG A 422 22.92 -13.75 -7.57
N LEU A 423 22.29 -12.85 -8.32
CA LEU A 423 20.84 -12.85 -8.54
C LEU A 423 20.44 -13.61 -9.79
N LEU A 424 21.33 -13.73 -10.78
CA LEU A 424 21.00 -14.14 -12.15
C LEU A 424 21.78 -15.39 -12.60
N SER A 425 22.71 -15.90 -11.77
CA SER A 425 23.31 -17.23 -11.89
C SER A 425 22.36 -18.28 -11.34
#